data_5f3934374889d5594d8eb5610148a6ee
#
_entry.id   5f3934374889d5594d8eb5610148a6ee
#
_cell.length_a   1.000
_cell.length_b   1.000
_cell.length_c   1.000
_cell.angle_alpha   90.00
_cell.angle_beta   90.00
_cell.angle_gamma   90.00
#
_symmetry.space_group_name_H-M   'P 1'
#
loop_
_entity.id
_entity.type
_entity.pdbx_description
1 polymer ?
#
loop_
_entity_poly.entity_id
_entity_poly.type
_entity_poly.pdbx_seq_one_letter_code
_entity_poly.pdbx_strand_id
1 'polypeptide(L)'
;MAQKPSIPKGTRDFSPAEVAKRNYIFSTIKTNFEKFGFQPIETPSFENSETLMGKYGEEGDRLIFKILNSGEYLSKFNDSLVDFIRFSVVYFKDFLQKKNETFDLNDYDLLYKKNLSSHLKSKNLSIFKDETISEVELLDDVFKLIIDRLNNFDLLSKSDSELDDFVKSIFADFYYRLKYKYLTGYISEKALRYDLTVPFARYVVQHQNEIEFPFKRYQIQPVWRADRPQKGRFREFYQCDADVVGSNSLWQEVELVQLYDSVFTQLGLGGVTIKINNRKILSGIAEVIGASDKLIDFTVALDKLDKIGEDGVKKEMLEKGISETAIEKVQPLFNFTGTINDKIEKLADLLATSEEGMKGVNELQFICDNVTTLGLQTAFLDLDVTLARGLNYYTGAIFEVAAPKGVAMGSIGGGGRYDDLTGIFGLKNMSGVGISFGLDRIALVMEEVGLFPEAVLATSKALFLNFGDKEALYSMKAIGKLRQKGIKVELYPDKSKIDKQFKHADRRGIPFAVIVGESEIEREEFGLKNLATGEQQKVDFATLVTLLQ
;
A
#
# COMPACT_ATOMS: atom_id res chain seq x y z
N MET A 1 -20.25 31.59 -10.04
CA MET A 1 -20.78 30.67 -8.98
C MET A 1 -19.57 30.13 -8.23
N ALA A 2 -19.62 30.11 -6.89
CA ALA A 2 -18.55 29.48 -6.11
C ALA A 2 -18.54 27.97 -6.37
N GLN A 3 -17.36 27.39 -6.62
CA GLN A 3 -17.21 25.96 -6.83
C GLN A 3 -17.55 25.22 -5.52
N LYS A 4 -18.45 24.24 -5.60
CA LYS A 4 -18.77 23.40 -4.44
C LYS A 4 -17.54 22.57 -4.06
N PRO A 5 -17.07 22.65 -2.81
CA PRO A 5 -15.89 21.88 -2.38
C PRO A 5 -16.17 20.38 -2.47
N SER A 6 -15.16 19.61 -2.89
CA SER A 6 -15.20 18.15 -2.98
C SER A 6 -13.81 17.57 -2.74
N ILE A 7 -13.77 16.31 -2.33
CA ILE A 7 -12.51 15.54 -2.17
C ILE A 7 -12.34 14.54 -3.31
N PRO A 8 -11.12 14.11 -3.62
CA PRO A 8 -10.86 13.07 -4.63
C PRO A 8 -11.62 11.77 -4.32
N LYS A 9 -12.12 11.11 -5.36
CA LYS A 9 -12.85 9.84 -5.21
C LYS A 9 -11.95 8.76 -4.60
N GLY A 10 -12.40 8.15 -3.50
CA GLY A 10 -11.68 7.09 -2.80
C GLY A 10 -10.75 7.59 -1.68
N THR A 11 -10.72 8.90 -1.42
CA THR A 11 -10.12 9.49 -0.22
C THR A 11 -11.22 9.90 0.78
N ARG A 12 -10.84 10.25 2.02
CA ARG A 12 -11.77 10.60 3.09
C ARG A 12 -11.21 11.71 3.97
N ASP A 13 -12.10 12.57 4.44
CA ASP A 13 -11.88 13.35 5.66
C ASP A 13 -12.26 12.50 6.88
N PHE A 14 -11.63 12.76 8.01
CA PHE A 14 -11.90 12.09 9.27
C PHE A 14 -12.34 13.12 10.31
N SER A 15 -13.47 12.88 10.93
CA SER A 15 -13.94 13.66 12.08
C SER A 15 -13.03 13.47 13.30
N PRO A 16 -13.08 14.36 14.30
CA PRO A 16 -12.31 14.20 15.53
C PRO A 16 -12.53 12.85 16.23
N ALA A 17 -13.74 12.33 16.22
CA ALA A 17 -14.07 11.03 16.80
C ALA A 17 -13.42 9.86 16.02
N GLU A 18 -13.47 9.92 14.69
CA GLU A 18 -12.80 8.91 13.85
C GLU A 18 -11.29 8.95 14.03
N VAL A 19 -10.68 10.15 14.12
CA VAL A 19 -9.23 10.27 14.40
C VAL A 19 -8.90 9.70 15.77
N ALA A 20 -9.70 9.94 16.80
CA ALA A 20 -9.49 9.38 18.13
C ALA A 20 -9.52 7.84 18.11
N LYS A 21 -10.49 7.24 17.42
CA LYS A 21 -10.59 5.78 17.21
C LYS A 21 -9.37 5.22 16.47
N ARG A 22 -8.93 5.88 15.41
CA ARG A 22 -7.72 5.50 14.66
C ARG A 22 -6.47 5.56 15.53
N ASN A 23 -6.31 6.61 16.33
CA ASN A 23 -5.18 6.77 17.25
C ASN A 23 -5.16 5.66 18.34
N TYR A 24 -6.32 5.20 18.80
CA TYR A 24 -6.41 4.08 19.71
C TYR A 24 -5.83 2.80 19.08
N ILE A 25 -6.22 2.49 17.83
CA ILE A 25 -5.69 1.33 17.09
C ILE A 25 -4.19 1.50 16.84
N PHE A 26 -3.73 2.68 16.38
CA PHE A 26 -2.32 2.97 16.17
C PHE A 26 -1.49 2.75 17.44
N SER A 27 -1.95 3.27 18.58
CA SER A 27 -1.25 3.14 19.85
C SER A 27 -1.13 1.69 20.28
N THR A 28 -2.19 0.90 20.10
CA THR A 28 -2.20 -0.52 20.42
C THR A 28 -1.22 -1.30 19.54
N ILE A 29 -1.26 -1.09 18.23
CA ILE A 29 -0.35 -1.74 17.27
C ILE A 29 1.11 -1.34 17.59
N LYS A 30 1.39 -0.05 17.72
CA LYS A 30 2.73 0.48 18.02
C LYS A 30 3.30 -0.12 19.30
N THR A 31 2.52 -0.13 20.37
CA THR A 31 2.96 -0.70 21.66
C THR A 31 3.32 -2.17 21.54
N ASN A 32 2.56 -2.94 20.73
CA ASN A 32 2.89 -4.33 20.49
C ASN A 32 4.15 -4.49 19.63
N PHE A 33 4.32 -3.71 18.56
CA PHE A 33 5.55 -3.72 17.77
C PHE A 33 6.78 -3.50 18.64
N GLU A 34 6.74 -2.49 19.52
CA GLU A 34 7.84 -2.17 20.45
C GLU A 34 8.09 -3.30 21.47
N LYS A 35 7.04 -3.96 21.99
CA LYS A 35 7.16 -5.15 22.88
C LYS A 35 7.85 -6.32 22.21
N PHE A 36 7.64 -6.51 20.90
CA PHE A 36 8.27 -7.56 20.11
C PHE A 36 9.66 -7.16 19.57
N GLY A 37 10.18 -6.01 19.97
CA GLY A 37 11.53 -5.54 19.64
C GLY A 37 11.67 -4.89 18.27
N PHE A 38 10.56 -4.50 17.63
CA PHE A 38 10.60 -3.77 16.36
C PHE A 38 10.95 -2.30 16.58
N GLN A 39 11.77 -1.74 15.70
CA GLN A 39 12.22 -0.36 15.72
C GLN A 39 11.48 0.49 14.68
N PRO A 40 11.12 1.75 14.98
CA PRO A 40 10.43 2.61 14.04
C PRO A 40 11.34 3.11 12.93
N ILE A 41 10.82 3.08 11.68
CA ILE A 41 11.41 3.82 10.58
C ILE A 41 10.31 4.57 9.81
N GLU A 42 10.71 5.55 9.01
CA GLU A 42 9.85 6.22 8.04
C GLU A 42 10.57 6.33 6.70
N THR A 43 9.81 6.23 5.61
CA THR A 43 10.29 6.46 4.25
C THR A 43 9.47 7.57 3.59
N PRO A 44 9.96 8.22 2.52
CA PRO A 44 9.20 9.26 1.82
C PRO A 44 7.85 8.76 1.30
N SER A 45 6.87 9.66 1.20
CA SER A 45 5.53 9.35 0.65
C SER A 45 5.55 9.02 -0.84
N PHE A 46 6.58 9.43 -1.53
CA PHE A 46 6.82 9.12 -2.94
C PHE A 46 8.25 8.62 -3.15
N GLU A 47 8.40 7.77 -4.12
CA GLU A 47 9.66 7.15 -4.55
C GLU A 47 9.94 7.52 -6.01
N ASN A 48 11.16 7.28 -6.48
CA ASN A 48 11.43 7.27 -7.91
C ASN A 48 10.57 6.21 -8.58
N SER A 49 10.00 6.51 -9.74
CA SER A 49 9.14 5.57 -10.47
C SER A 49 9.83 4.22 -10.73
N GLU A 50 11.13 4.23 -11.02
CA GLU A 50 11.97 3.04 -11.22
C GLU A 50 12.04 2.13 -9.98
N THR A 51 11.97 2.72 -8.78
CA THR A 51 11.94 1.96 -7.52
C THR A 51 10.69 1.09 -7.39
N LEU A 52 9.55 1.55 -7.91
CA LEU A 52 8.26 0.91 -7.74
C LEU A 52 7.82 0.08 -8.94
N MET A 53 8.06 0.57 -10.17
CA MET A 53 7.59 -0.08 -11.39
C MET A 53 8.26 -1.44 -11.62
N GLY A 54 7.47 -2.40 -12.12
CA GLY A 54 7.93 -3.77 -12.39
C GLY A 54 8.07 -4.66 -11.14
N LYS A 55 7.71 -4.16 -9.94
CA LYS A 55 7.88 -4.90 -8.67
C LYS A 55 6.59 -5.60 -8.22
N TYR A 56 5.44 -5.12 -8.68
CA TYR A 56 4.12 -5.58 -8.24
C TYR A 56 3.38 -6.41 -9.29
N GLY A 57 4.02 -6.68 -10.45
CA GLY A 57 3.38 -7.29 -11.62
C GLY A 57 2.51 -6.29 -12.39
N GLU A 58 2.01 -6.69 -13.56
CA GLU A 58 1.26 -5.79 -14.47
C GLU A 58 0.03 -5.15 -13.82
N GLU A 59 -0.71 -5.90 -13.01
CA GLU A 59 -1.91 -5.39 -12.33
C GLU A 59 -1.53 -4.35 -11.28
N GLY A 60 -0.52 -4.63 -10.45
CA GLY A 60 -0.04 -3.71 -9.41
C GLY A 60 0.52 -2.43 -10.01
N ASP A 61 1.30 -2.54 -11.07
CA ASP A 61 1.91 -1.38 -11.75
C ASP A 61 0.85 -0.41 -12.33
N ARG A 62 -0.31 -0.93 -12.78
CA ARG A 62 -1.45 -0.10 -13.23
C ARG A 62 -2.13 0.66 -12.09
N LEU A 63 -1.95 0.21 -10.84
CA LEU A 63 -2.56 0.81 -9.66
C LEU A 63 -1.66 1.84 -8.97
N ILE A 64 -0.44 2.05 -9.44
CA ILE A 64 0.48 3.05 -8.89
C ILE A 64 0.07 4.45 -9.35
N PHE A 65 -0.13 5.36 -8.39
CA PHE A 65 -0.34 6.78 -8.67
C PHE A 65 0.97 7.45 -9.06
N LYS A 66 1.03 7.95 -10.29
CA LYS A 66 2.17 8.68 -10.84
C LYS A 66 2.06 10.17 -10.55
N ILE A 67 3.18 10.81 -10.24
CA ILE A 67 3.25 12.23 -9.91
C ILE A 67 3.83 12.95 -11.12
N LEU A 68 3.10 13.91 -11.68
CA LEU A 68 3.60 14.75 -12.74
C LEU A 68 4.80 15.58 -12.24
N ASN A 69 5.83 15.69 -13.07
CA ASN A 69 6.97 16.55 -12.79
C ASN A 69 6.50 18.02 -12.66
N SER A 70 7.13 18.78 -11.78
CA SER A 70 6.82 20.22 -11.63
C SER A 70 7.42 21.03 -12.78
N GLY A 71 6.81 22.16 -13.08
CA GLY A 71 7.24 23.06 -14.15
C GLY A 71 6.80 22.62 -15.54
N GLU A 72 7.59 22.94 -16.54
CA GLU A 72 7.34 22.59 -17.96
C GLU A 72 7.76 21.14 -18.25
N TYR A 73 7.03 20.18 -17.68
CA TYR A 73 7.37 18.74 -17.69
C TYR A 73 7.40 18.10 -19.10
N LEU A 74 6.84 18.77 -20.13
CA LEU A 74 6.90 18.32 -21.52
C LEU A 74 8.08 18.91 -22.32
N SER A 75 8.76 19.94 -21.84
CA SER A 75 9.82 20.63 -22.61
C SER A 75 10.96 19.69 -22.97
N LYS A 76 11.54 19.02 -21.99
CA LYS A 76 12.63 18.05 -22.19
C LYS A 76 12.26 16.93 -23.16
N PHE A 77 11.03 16.43 -23.06
CA PHE A 77 10.54 15.40 -23.97
C PHE A 77 10.40 15.93 -25.39
N ASN A 78 9.80 17.10 -25.54
CA ASN A 78 9.62 17.74 -26.86
C ASN A 78 10.97 18.03 -27.52
N ASP A 79 11.93 18.56 -26.78
CA ASP A 79 13.29 18.85 -27.30
C ASP A 79 13.99 17.55 -27.74
N SER A 80 13.97 16.51 -26.88
CA SER A 80 14.57 15.21 -27.20
C SER A 80 13.91 14.56 -28.42
N LEU A 81 12.59 14.65 -28.54
CA LEU A 81 11.84 14.07 -29.66
C LEU A 81 12.13 14.83 -30.97
N VAL A 82 12.18 16.16 -30.93
CA VAL A 82 12.53 16.99 -32.09
C VAL A 82 13.93 16.66 -32.56
N ASP A 83 14.90 16.58 -31.64
CA ASP A 83 16.30 16.25 -31.98
C ASP A 83 16.40 14.83 -32.56
N PHE A 84 15.64 13.87 -32.03
CA PHE A 84 15.59 12.54 -32.56
C PHE A 84 15.02 12.47 -33.98
N ILE A 85 13.90 13.14 -34.25
CA ILE A 85 13.28 13.19 -35.57
C ILE A 85 14.23 13.90 -36.55
N ARG A 86 14.82 15.04 -36.16
CA ARG A 86 15.79 15.78 -36.97
C ARG A 86 16.97 14.89 -37.33
N PHE A 87 17.55 14.22 -36.36
CA PHE A 87 18.67 13.30 -36.57
C PHE A 87 18.29 12.17 -37.54
N SER A 88 17.12 11.58 -37.35
CA SER A 88 16.62 10.50 -38.21
C SER A 88 16.45 10.98 -39.66
N VAL A 89 15.91 12.16 -39.87
CA VAL A 89 15.73 12.76 -41.20
C VAL A 89 17.09 13.09 -41.88
N VAL A 90 18.03 13.69 -41.16
CA VAL A 90 19.37 13.98 -41.67
C VAL A 90 20.14 12.72 -42.01
N TYR A 91 20.11 11.72 -41.12
CA TYR A 91 20.77 10.44 -41.38
C TYR A 91 20.17 9.72 -42.58
N PHE A 92 18.88 9.84 -42.80
CA PHE A 92 18.20 9.31 -43.99
C PHE A 92 18.63 10.03 -45.27
N LYS A 93 18.74 11.35 -45.22
CA LYS A 93 19.26 12.17 -46.36
C LYS A 93 20.67 11.73 -46.74
N ASP A 94 21.59 11.59 -45.76
CA ASP A 94 22.95 11.12 -45.97
C ASP A 94 23.03 9.72 -46.56
N PHE A 95 22.12 8.84 -46.11
CA PHE A 95 22.02 7.47 -46.66
C PHE A 95 21.60 7.48 -48.15
N LEU A 96 20.58 8.26 -48.50
CA LEU A 96 20.13 8.42 -49.90
C LEU A 96 21.22 9.01 -50.80
N GLN A 97 22.03 9.93 -50.33
CA GLN A 97 23.15 10.52 -51.09
C GLN A 97 24.26 9.50 -51.39
N LYS A 98 24.44 8.49 -50.53
CA LYS A 98 25.50 7.48 -50.70
C LYS A 98 25.09 6.30 -51.57
N LYS A 99 23.79 6.07 -51.80
CA LYS A 99 23.28 5.00 -52.65
C LYS A 99 22.78 5.59 -54.00
N ASN A 100 23.54 5.33 -55.06
CA ASN A 100 23.22 5.78 -56.42
C ASN A 100 22.21 4.94 -57.19
N GLU A 101 21.45 4.01 -56.53
CA GLU A 101 20.55 3.08 -57.23
C GLU A 101 19.23 2.87 -56.48
N THR A 102 18.22 2.38 -57.20
CA THR A 102 16.84 2.14 -56.80
C THR A 102 16.69 1.57 -55.40
N PHE A 103 15.93 2.26 -54.61
CA PHE A 103 15.66 2.03 -53.21
C PHE A 103 14.72 0.81 -53.00
N ASP A 104 15.16 -0.21 -52.22
CA ASP A 104 14.32 -1.25 -51.68
C ASP A 104 14.06 -1.02 -50.16
N LEU A 105 12.81 -0.80 -49.82
CA LEU A 105 12.36 -0.53 -48.47
C LEU A 105 12.71 -1.67 -47.48
N ASN A 106 12.81 -2.92 -47.94
CA ASN A 106 13.11 -4.07 -47.09
C ASN A 106 14.58 -4.16 -46.65
N ASP A 107 15.51 -3.79 -47.53
CA ASP A 107 16.94 -3.70 -47.21
C ASP A 107 17.24 -2.56 -46.23
N TYR A 108 16.43 -1.52 -46.26
CA TYR A 108 16.55 -0.37 -45.41
C TYR A 108 16.18 -0.65 -43.96
N ASP A 109 15.15 -1.44 -43.70
CA ASP A 109 14.61 -1.71 -42.37
C ASP A 109 15.66 -2.34 -41.44
N LEU A 110 16.42 -3.32 -41.94
CA LEU A 110 17.37 -4.09 -41.13
C LEU A 110 18.70 -3.31 -40.85
N LEU A 111 19.24 -2.64 -41.87
CA LEU A 111 20.53 -1.93 -41.78
C LEU A 111 20.41 -0.60 -41.05
N TYR A 112 19.31 0.12 -41.30
CA TYR A 112 19.07 1.43 -40.71
C TYR A 112 18.76 1.34 -39.22
N LYS A 113 17.87 0.45 -38.79
CA LYS A 113 17.53 0.25 -37.38
C LYS A 113 18.76 -0.10 -36.55
N LYS A 114 19.58 -1.01 -37.03
CA LYS A 114 20.80 -1.44 -36.33
C LYS A 114 21.86 -0.32 -36.23
N ASN A 115 22.05 0.45 -37.30
CA ASN A 115 23.04 1.53 -37.35
C ASN A 115 22.54 2.77 -36.61
N LEU A 116 21.25 3.11 -36.70
CA LEU A 116 20.67 4.26 -36.01
C LEU A 116 20.64 4.00 -34.48
N SER A 117 20.22 2.85 -34.02
CA SER A 117 20.25 2.47 -32.61
C SER A 117 21.67 2.55 -32.04
N SER A 118 22.67 2.05 -32.75
CA SER A 118 24.07 2.12 -32.34
C SER A 118 24.58 3.56 -32.30
N HIS A 119 24.16 4.40 -33.21
CA HIS A 119 24.61 5.79 -33.31
C HIS A 119 23.91 6.69 -32.27
N LEU A 120 22.63 6.46 -31.98
CA LEU A 120 21.90 7.12 -30.89
C LEU A 120 22.53 6.82 -29.53
N LYS A 121 22.90 5.54 -29.28
CA LYS A 121 23.63 5.14 -28.08
C LYS A 121 25.01 5.82 -27.98
N SER A 122 25.74 5.94 -29.08
CA SER A 122 27.07 6.57 -29.09
C SER A 122 27.05 8.06 -28.82
N LYS A 123 25.93 8.75 -29.08
CA LYS A 123 25.76 10.21 -28.87
C LYS A 123 24.98 10.58 -27.60
N ASN A 124 24.68 9.63 -26.73
CA ASN A 124 23.82 9.86 -25.54
C ASN A 124 22.45 10.49 -25.89
N LEU A 125 21.96 10.29 -27.11
CA LEU A 125 20.64 10.70 -27.57
C LEU A 125 19.59 9.61 -27.25
N SER A 126 19.78 8.88 -26.16
CA SER A 126 18.76 7.97 -25.65
C SER A 126 17.53 8.80 -25.26
N ILE A 127 16.46 8.63 -26.03
CA ILE A 127 15.17 9.27 -25.76
C ILE A 127 14.52 8.61 -24.52
N PHE A 128 14.94 7.39 -24.18
CA PHE A 128 14.38 6.62 -23.10
C PHE A 128 15.47 6.19 -22.11
N LYS A 129 15.31 6.60 -20.84
CA LYS A 129 16.12 6.12 -19.73
C LYS A 129 15.71 4.71 -19.27
N ASP A 130 14.58 4.20 -19.76
CA ASP A 130 13.99 2.95 -19.33
C ASP A 130 14.15 1.89 -20.43
N GLU A 131 14.97 0.85 -20.16
CA GLU A 131 15.25 -0.27 -21.06
C GLU A 131 14.02 -1.15 -21.34
N THR A 132 12.92 -0.96 -20.61
CA THR A 132 11.71 -1.78 -20.70
C THR A 132 10.78 -1.38 -21.86
N ILE A 133 10.93 -0.17 -22.40
CA ILE A 133 10.22 0.25 -23.59
C ILE A 133 11.16 0.06 -24.76
N SER A 134 10.83 -0.84 -25.67
CA SER A 134 11.68 -1.08 -26.81
C SER A 134 11.83 0.24 -27.59
N GLU A 135 13.01 0.88 -27.48
CA GLU A 135 13.41 1.98 -28.37
C GLU A 135 13.10 1.64 -29.83
N VAL A 136 13.10 0.34 -30.12
CA VAL A 136 12.75 -0.27 -31.39
C VAL A 136 11.30 0.01 -31.81
N GLU A 137 10.31 -0.10 -30.91
CA GLU A 137 8.90 0.18 -31.28
C GLU A 137 8.65 1.66 -31.56
N LEU A 138 9.28 2.55 -30.81
CA LEU A 138 9.17 3.99 -31.07
C LEU A 138 9.90 4.37 -32.35
N LEU A 139 11.09 3.83 -32.56
CA LEU A 139 11.85 3.98 -33.79
C LEU A 139 11.03 3.51 -34.99
N ASP A 140 10.33 2.37 -34.87
CA ASP A 140 9.46 1.85 -35.90
C ASP A 140 8.28 2.79 -36.21
N ASP A 141 7.64 3.33 -35.18
CA ASP A 141 6.49 4.22 -35.35
C ASP A 141 6.91 5.56 -35.97
N VAL A 142 8.02 6.16 -35.51
CA VAL A 142 8.58 7.39 -36.10
C VAL A 142 9.08 7.15 -37.51
N PHE A 143 9.72 6.00 -37.73
CA PHE A 143 10.29 5.63 -39.00
C PHE A 143 9.21 5.40 -40.07
N LYS A 144 8.14 4.69 -39.77
CA LYS A 144 6.99 4.52 -40.66
C LYS A 144 6.41 5.89 -41.08
N LEU A 145 6.32 6.80 -40.11
CA LEU A 145 5.82 8.13 -40.38
C LEU A 145 6.74 8.96 -41.32
N ILE A 146 8.06 8.81 -41.14
CA ILE A 146 9.07 9.43 -42.02
C ILE A 146 8.93 8.86 -43.42
N ILE A 147 8.87 7.54 -43.59
CA ILE A 147 8.75 6.88 -44.88
C ILE A 147 7.44 7.24 -45.59
N ASP A 148 6.29 7.18 -44.90
CA ASP A 148 5.01 7.54 -45.45
C ASP A 148 4.98 8.96 -46.04
N ARG A 149 5.71 9.88 -45.40
CA ARG A 149 5.82 11.25 -45.86
C ARG A 149 6.89 11.45 -46.95
N LEU A 150 7.96 10.65 -46.94
CA LEU A 150 9.02 10.70 -47.95
C LEU A 150 8.57 10.25 -49.33
N ASN A 151 7.59 9.38 -49.44
CA ASN A 151 7.01 8.98 -50.73
C ASN A 151 6.46 10.17 -51.56
N ASN A 152 6.23 11.34 -50.95
CA ASN A 152 5.75 12.56 -51.58
C ASN A 152 6.68 13.76 -51.40
N PHE A 153 7.93 13.57 -50.93
CA PHE A 153 8.83 14.64 -50.55
C PHE A 153 10.28 14.37 -51.04
N ASP A 154 10.75 15.15 -52.01
CA ASP A 154 12.11 15.04 -52.50
C ASP A 154 13.10 15.63 -51.48
N LEU A 155 13.64 14.80 -50.62
CA LEU A 155 14.51 15.16 -49.51
C LEU A 155 15.87 15.67 -49.97
N LEU A 156 16.34 15.20 -51.11
CA LEU A 156 17.69 15.54 -51.62
C LEU A 156 17.80 16.96 -52.13
N SER A 157 16.70 17.52 -52.65
CA SER A 157 16.67 18.87 -53.21
C SER A 157 16.42 19.97 -52.16
N LYS A 158 16.14 19.62 -50.90
CA LYS A 158 15.66 20.56 -49.90
C LYS A 158 16.78 21.26 -49.14
N SER A 159 16.57 22.55 -48.88
CA SER A 159 17.38 23.39 -48.01
C SER A 159 17.21 23.02 -46.52
N ASP A 160 18.12 23.45 -45.66
CA ASP A 160 18.06 23.20 -44.23
C ASP A 160 16.79 23.74 -43.56
N SER A 161 16.28 24.90 -44.03
CA SER A 161 15.02 25.48 -43.55
C SER A 161 13.80 24.61 -43.91
N GLU A 162 13.75 24.05 -45.11
CA GLU A 162 12.68 23.17 -45.57
C GLU A 162 12.73 21.81 -44.83
N LEU A 163 13.93 21.36 -44.47
CA LEU A 163 14.11 20.17 -43.62
C LEU A 163 13.60 20.39 -42.20
N ASP A 164 13.85 21.57 -41.63
CA ASP A 164 13.31 21.94 -40.31
C ASP A 164 11.77 21.95 -40.29
N ASP A 165 11.14 22.49 -41.32
CA ASP A 165 9.68 22.50 -41.46
C ASP A 165 9.12 21.08 -41.65
N PHE A 166 9.82 20.23 -42.39
CA PHE A 166 9.48 18.82 -42.52
C PHE A 166 9.59 18.09 -41.18
N VAL A 167 10.66 18.28 -40.40
CA VAL A 167 10.82 17.71 -39.05
C VAL A 167 9.69 18.14 -38.13
N LYS A 168 9.33 19.46 -38.13
CA LYS A 168 8.19 19.95 -37.34
C LYS A 168 6.87 19.30 -37.73
N SER A 169 6.65 19.04 -39.02
CA SER A 169 5.43 18.38 -39.50
C SER A 169 5.34 16.94 -39.06
N ILE A 170 6.45 16.20 -39.05
CA ILE A 170 6.54 14.84 -38.53
C ILE A 170 6.32 14.85 -37.03
N PHE A 171 6.96 15.79 -36.31
CA PHE A 171 6.77 15.92 -34.86
C PHE A 171 5.29 16.14 -34.50
N ALA A 172 4.58 17.02 -35.21
CA ALA A 172 3.16 17.25 -34.95
C ALA A 172 2.31 15.98 -35.12
N ASP A 173 2.51 15.26 -36.22
CA ASP A 173 1.76 14.00 -36.48
C ASP A 173 2.12 12.90 -35.50
N PHE A 174 3.39 12.77 -35.16
CA PHE A 174 3.86 11.79 -34.19
C PHE A 174 3.33 12.10 -32.80
N TYR A 175 3.35 13.37 -32.38
CA TYR A 175 2.82 13.82 -31.10
C TYR A 175 1.35 13.47 -30.91
N TYR A 176 0.53 13.61 -31.96
CA TYR A 176 -0.87 13.20 -31.93
C TYR A 176 -1.08 11.68 -31.82
N ARG A 177 -0.12 10.87 -32.29
CA ARG A 177 -0.18 9.40 -32.26
C ARG A 177 0.52 8.79 -31.06
N LEU A 178 1.18 9.64 -30.25
CA LEU A 178 2.02 9.20 -29.13
C LEU A 178 1.21 8.45 -28.09
N LYS A 179 1.57 7.19 -27.87
CA LYS A 179 0.96 6.37 -26.82
C LYS A 179 1.42 6.89 -25.46
N TYR A 180 0.51 7.01 -24.50
CA TYR A 180 0.78 7.50 -23.14
C TYR A 180 1.95 6.78 -22.45
N LYS A 181 2.20 5.50 -22.78
CA LYS A 181 3.31 4.71 -22.21
C LYS A 181 4.68 5.32 -22.47
N TYR A 182 4.87 5.99 -23.61
CA TYR A 182 6.14 6.63 -23.96
C TYR A 182 6.35 7.96 -23.22
N LEU A 183 5.26 8.69 -22.97
CA LEU A 183 5.31 9.96 -22.24
C LEU A 183 5.55 9.77 -20.75
N THR A 184 5.05 8.70 -20.16
CA THR A 184 4.99 8.54 -18.70
C THR A 184 6.37 8.66 -18.05
N GLY A 185 7.41 8.03 -18.60
CA GLY A 185 8.78 8.09 -18.07
C GLY A 185 9.37 9.51 -18.01
N TYR A 186 8.97 10.38 -18.95
CA TYR A 186 9.44 11.77 -19.01
C TYR A 186 8.68 12.72 -18.11
N ILE A 187 7.36 12.53 -17.99
CA ILE A 187 6.50 13.46 -17.29
C ILE A 187 6.27 13.08 -15.83
N SER A 188 6.72 11.87 -15.42
CA SER A 188 6.49 11.32 -14.09
C SER A 188 7.69 10.48 -13.62
N GLU A 189 8.73 11.16 -13.16
CA GLU A 189 9.92 10.53 -12.55
C GLU A 189 9.63 9.97 -11.15
N LYS A 190 8.51 10.34 -10.56
CA LYS A 190 8.13 9.98 -9.18
C LYS A 190 6.73 9.40 -9.15
N ALA A 191 6.51 8.51 -8.18
CA ALA A 191 5.20 7.92 -7.93
C ALA A 191 4.92 7.82 -6.44
N LEU A 192 3.65 7.84 -6.05
CA LEU A 192 3.27 7.57 -4.67
C LEU A 192 3.53 6.10 -4.35
N ARG A 193 4.07 5.83 -3.17
CA ARG A 193 4.35 4.46 -2.73
C ARG A 193 3.07 3.62 -2.68
N TYR A 194 3.16 2.41 -3.24
CA TYR A 194 2.05 1.46 -3.34
C TYR A 194 1.90 0.62 -2.06
N ASP A 195 3.04 0.31 -1.42
CA ASP A 195 3.17 -0.37 -0.14
C ASP A 195 4.35 0.22 0.67
N LEU A 196 4.65 -0.39 1.81
CA LEU A 196 5.79 -0.01 2.63
C LEU A 196 6.99 -0.98 2.48
N THR A 197 6.79 -2.13 1.84
CA THR A 197 7.80 -3.20 1.75
C THR A 197 8.86 -2.91 0.69
N VAL A 198 8.49 -2.48 -0.52
CA VAL A 198 9.46 -2.11 -1.56
C VAL A 198 10.29 -0.88 -1.17
N PRO A 199 9.70 0.23 -0.64
CA PRO A 199 10.49 1.31 -0.05
C PRO A 199 11.41 0.88 1.09
N PHE A 200 10.98 -0.09 1.91
CA PHE A 200 11.81 -0.67 2.96
C PHE A 200 13.00 -1.45 2.38
N ALA A 201 12.81 -2.27 1.36
CA ALA A 201 13.91 -2.99 0.70
C ALA A 201 14.97 -2.01 0.15
N ARG A 202 14.53 -0.90 -0.49
CA ARG A 202 15.43 0.19 -0.91
C ARG A 202 16.17 0.80 0.29
N TYR A 203 15.44 1.08 1.39
CA TYR A 203 16.02 1.64 2.62
C TYR A 203 17.11 0.73 3.18
N VAL A 204 16.86 -0.58 3.27
CA VAL A 204 17.85 -1.56 3.76
C VAL A 204 19.12 -1.53 2.93
N VAL A 205 19.00 -1.49 1.60
CA VAL A 205 20.18 -1.46 0.71
C VAL A 205 20.96 -0.16 0.87
N GLN A 206 20.30 0.99 0.98
CA GLN A 206 20.96 2.27 1.15
C GLN A 206 21.67 2.42 2.50
N HIS A 207 21.14 1.77 3.54
CA HIS A 207 21.65 1.87 4.91
C HIS A 207 22.29 0.57 5.42
N GLN A 208 22.64 -0.38 4.52
CA GLN A 208 23.14 -1.69 4.90
C GLN A 208 24.39 -1.68 5.80
N ASN A 209 25.19 -0.63 5.74
CA ASN A 209 26.39 -0.47 6.56
C ASN A 209 26.10 0.17 7.93
N GLU A 210 24.87 0.66 8.15
CA GLU A 210 24.41 1.31 9.39
C GLU A 210 23.45 0.41 10.18
N ILE A 211 22.90 -0.63 9.49
CA ILE A 211 21.90 -1.55 10.05
C ILE A 211 22.60 -2.76 10.66
N GLU A 212 22.23 -3.11 11.90
CA GLU A 212 22.59 -4.40 12.52
C GLU A 212 21.57 -5.47 12.10
N PHE A 213 22.04 -6.56 11.48
CA PHE A 213 21.19 -7.67 11.07
C PHE A 213 21.20 -8.81 12.10
N PRO A 214 20.07 -9.53 12.33
CA PRO A 214 18.75 -9.31 11.71
C PRO A 214 18.08 -8.03 12.19
N PHE A 215 17.51 -7.29 11.26
CA PHE A 215 16.86 -6.00 11.52
C PHE A 215 15.35 -6.15 11.61
N LYS A 216 14.78 -5.82 12.76
CA LYS A 216 13.35 -5.75 13.02
C LYS A 216 12.87 -4.31 12.94
N ARG A 217 12.08 -3.97 11.93
CA ARG A 217 11.51 -2.62 11.78
C ARG A 217 9.99 -2.64 11.84
N TYR A 218 9.38 -1.57 12.32
CA TYR A 218 7.99 -1.27 12.04
C TYR A 218 7.83 0.08 11.34
N GLN A 219 6.74 0.21 10.57
CA GLN A 219 6.41 1.43 9.85
C GLN A 219 4.89 1.61 9.81
N ILE A 220 4.39 2.78 10.23
CA ILE A 220 2.96 3.11 10.25
C ILE A 220 2.78 4.37 9.41
N GLN A 221 2.45 4.21 8.14
CA GLN A 221 2.37 5.32 7.20
C GLN A 221 1.29 5.08 6.13
N PRO A 222 0.79 6.16 5.45
CA PRO A 222 -0.16 6.03 4.37
C PRO A 222 0.47 5.46 3.11
N VAL A 223 -0.34 4.73 2.33
CA VAL A 223 -0.02 4.22 0.99
C VAL A 223 -1.16 4.53 0.03
N TRP A 224 -0.87 4.48 -1.28
CA TRP A 224 -1.81 4.92 -2.31
C TRP A 224 -1.97 3.87 -3.39
N ARG A 225 -3.21 3.47 -3.65
CA ARG A 225 -3.54 2.51 -4.71
C ARG A 225 -4.72 3.01 -5.52
N ALA A 226 -4.61 3.00 -6.85
CA ALA A 226 -5.68 3.43 -7.76
C ALA A 226 -6.85 2.43 -7.86
N ASP A 227 -7.06 1.64 -6.83
CA ASP A 227 -8.13 0.67 -6.70
C ASP A 227 -9.52 1.27 -6.91
N ARG A 228 -10.48 0.43 -7.35
CA ARG A 228 -11.89 0.81 -7.35
C ARG A 228 -12.39 0.90 -5.90
N PRO A 229 -12.84 2.09 -5.44
CA PRO A 229 -13.29 2.26 -4.07
C PRO A 229 -14.51 1.39 -3.75
N GLN A 230 -14.49 0.75 -2.57
CA GLN A 230 -15.60 -0.02 -2.00
C GLN A 230 -15.48 -0.05 -0.47
N LYS A 231 -16.45 -0.65 0.26
CA LYS A 231 -16.39 -0.77 1.73
C LYS A 231 -15.04 -1.39 2.15
N GLY A 232 -14.26 -0.69 2.98
CA GLY A 232 -12.96 -1.15 3.46
C GLY A 232 -11.82 -1.13 2.42
N ARG A 233 -12.02 -0.53 1.22
CA ARG A 233 -10.97 -0.35 0.20
C ARG A 233 -10.98 1.10 -0.29
N PHE A 234 -9.92 1.82 0.04
CA PHE A 234 -9.73 3.24 -0.26
C PHE A 234 -8.51 3.40 -1.17
N ARG A 235 -8.39 4.57 -1.78
CA ARG A 235 -7.23 4.94 -2.61
C ARG A 235 -6.07 5.48 -1.80
N GLU A 236 -6.36 6.01 -0.61
CA GLU A 236 -5.40 6.39 0.40
C GLU A 236 -5.77 5.68 1.70
N PHE A 237 -4.85 4.93 2.28
CA PHE A 237 -5.08 4.17 3.52
C PHE A 237 -3.74 3.92 4.24
N TYR A 238 -3.81 3.58 5.52
CA TYR A 238 -2.62 3.29 6.32
C TYR A 238 -2.31 1.80 6.31
N GLN A 239 -1.04 1.48 6.12
CA GLN A 239 -0.45 0.20 6.49
C GLN A 239 0.31 0.35 7.80
N CYS A 240 0.23 -0.68 8.64
CA CYS A 240 1.00 -0.81 9.87
C CYS A 240 1.81 -2.08 9.74
N ASP A 241 3.04 -1.94 9.26
CA ASP A 241 3.89 -3.05 8.85
C ASP A 241 4.97 -3.35 9.89
N ALA A 242 5.22 -4.62 10.13
CA ALA A 242 6.34 -5.12 10.92
C ALA A 242 7.10 -6.14 10.08
N ASP A 243 8.40 -5.93 9.86
CA ASP A 243 9.24 -6.79 9.03
C ASP A 243 10.56 -7.12 9.74
N VAL A 244 11.06 -8.29 9.45
CA VAL A 244 12.39 -8.75 9.84
C VAL A 244 13.19 -9.05 8.58
N VAL A 245 14.38 -8.49 8.45
CA VAL A 245 15.28 -8.74 7.31
C VAL A 245 16.64 -9.24 7.81
N GLY A 246 17.28 -10.11 7.04
CA GLY A 246 18.59 -10.68 7.39
C GLY A 246 18.52 -11.96 8.22
N SER A 247 17.40 -12.69 8.20
CA SER A 247 17.24 -13.99 8.85
C SER A 247 16.42 -14.96 8.02
N ASN A 248 16.93 -16.18 7.85
CA ASN A 248 16.22 -17.31 7.24
C ASN A 248 15.42 -18.15 8.25
N SER A 249 15.49 -17.78 9.53
CA SER A 249 14.87 -18.56 10.60
C SER A 249 13.33 -18.47 10.55
N LEU A 250 12.66 -19.61 10.55
CA LEU A 250 11.19 -19.72 10.60
C LEU A 250 10.60 -19.31 11.95
N TRP A 251 11.42 -19.09 12.97
CA TRP A 251 10.99 -18.49 14.24
C TRP A 251 10.44 -17.07 14.05
N GLN A 252 10.83 -16.40 12.97
CA GLN A 252 10.30 -15.08 12.66
C GLN A 252 8.81 -15.17 12.27
N GLU A 253 8.40 -16.17 11.48
CA GLU A 253 7.00 -16.42 11.16
C GLU A 253 6.18 -16.78 12.41
N VAL A 254 6.72 -17.62 13.28
CA VAL A 254 6.08 -17.98 14.57
C VAL A 254 5.84 -16.72 15.40
N GLU A 255 6.84 -15.86 15.53
CA GLU A 255 6.74 -14.61 16.28
C GLU A 255 5.74 -13.63 15.66
N LEU A 256 5.69 -13.52 14.32
CA LEU A 256 4.73 -12.67 13.62
C LEU A 256 3.28 -13.15 13.77
N VAL A 257 3.04 -14.46 13.83
CA VAL A 257 1.71 -15.00 14.15
C VAL A 257 1.30 -14.64 15.58
N GLN A 258 2.22 -14.74 16.56
CA GLN A 258 1.98 -14.31 17.93
C GLN A 258 1.74 -12.80 18.04
N LEU A 259 2.43 -12.00 17.22
CA LEU A 259 2.22 -10.55 17.16
C LEU A 259 0.82 -10.21 16.66
N TYR A 260 0.30 -10.92 15.63
CA TYR A 260 -1.09 -10.78 15.20
C TYR A 260 -2.05 -11.07 16.35
N ASP A 261 -1.90 -12.22 17.02
CA ASP A 261 -2.76 -12.60 18.13
C ASP A 261 -2.72 -11.57 19.27
N SER A 262 -1.54 -11.10 19.65
CA SER A 262 -1.36 -10.10 20.70
C SER A 262 -2.08 -8.78 20.39
N VAL A 263 -1.96 -8.27 19.15
CA VAL A 263 -2.61 -7.02 18.73
C VAL A 263 -4.13 -7.19 18.72
N PHE A 264 -4.65 -8.25 18.09
CA PHE A 264 -6.10 -8.44 17.99
C PHE A 264 -6.75 -8.73 19.33
N THR A 265 -6.08 -9.50 20.20
CA THR A 265 -6.52 -9.70 21.59
C THR A 265 -6.62 -8.40 22.35
N GLN A 266 -5.61 -7.53 22.25
CA GLN A 266 -5.58 -6.25 22.96
C GLN A 266 -6.60 -5.23 22.40
N LEU A 267 -6.96 -5.33 21.11
CA LEU A 267 -8.05 -4.57 20.50
C LEU A 267 -9.45 -5.12 20.85
N GLY A 268 -9.54 -6.26 21.54
CA GLY A 268 -10.78 -6.96 21.84
C GLY A 268 -11.36 -7.72 20.66
N LEU A 269 -10.63 -7.85 19.55
CA LEU A 269 -11.02 -8.58 18.35
C LEU A 269 -10.69 -10.08 18.46
N GLY A 270 -11.23 -10.75 19.50
CA GLY A 270 -11.11 -12.20 19.64
C GLY A 270 -11.81 -12.95 18.50
N GLY A 271 -11.30 -14.13 18.16
CA GLY A 271 -11.90 -15.00 17.15
C GLY A 271 -11.52 -14.67 15.70
N VAL A 272 -10.50 -13.82 15.46
CA VAL A 272 -9.90 -13.67 14.15
C VAL A 272 -9.24 -14.97 13.71
N THR A 273 -9.24 -15.25 12.41
CA THR A 273 -8.56 -16.42 11.86
C THR A 273 -7.32 -15.99 11.08
N ILE A 274 -6.15 -16.42 11.51
CA ILE A 274 -4.88 -16.26 10.81
C ILE A 274 -4.73 -17.43 9.86
N LYS A 275 -4.96 -17.19 8.58
CA LYS A 275 -4.76 -18.16 7.52
C LYS A 275 -3.29 -18.18 7.12
N ILE A 276 -2.73 -19.37 6.93
CA ILE A 276 -1.34 -19.56 6.48
C ILE A 276 -1.29 -20.51 5.28
N ASN A 277 -0.41 -20.23 4.34
CA ASN A 277 0.00 -21.10 3.25
C ASN A 277 1.48 -20.86 2.93
N ASN A 278 2.01 -21.52 1.90
CA ASN A 278 3.39 -21.34 1.45
C ASN A 278 3.46 -21.31 -0.09
N ARG A 279 4.21 -20.37 -0.64
CA ARG A 279 4.40 -20.25 -2.09
C ARG A 279 5.04 -21.47 -2.72
N LYS A 280 5.95 -22.15 -2.00
CA LYS A 280 6.59 -23.39 -2.44
C LYS A 280 5.59 -24.53 -2.59
N ILE A 281 4.58 -24.60 -1.73
CA ILE A 281 3.46 -25.54 -1.87
C ILE A 281 2.70 -25.29 -3.17
N LEU A 282 2.33 -24.04 -3.45
CA LEU A 282 1.61 -23.70 -4.69
C LEU A 282 2.45 -24.04 -5.93
N SER A 283 3.75 -23.76 -5.90
CA SER A 283 4.68 -24.14 -6.97
C SER A 283 4.79 -25.67 -7.12
N GLY A 284 4.90 -26.39 -6.00
CA GLY A 284 4.96 -27.86 -5.99
C GLY A 284 3.67 -28.48 -6.52
N ILE A 285 2.49 -27.94 -6.19
CA ILE A 285 1.22 -28.41 -6.75
C ILE A 285 1.24 -28.22 -8.27
N ALA A 286 1.62 -27.06 -8.77
CA ALA A 286 1.70 -26.79 -10.21
C ALA A 286 2.68 -27.74 -10.91
N GLU A 287 3.80 -28.09 -10.28
CA GLU A 287 4.78 -29.08 -10.75
C GLU A 287 4.15 -30.48 -10.85
N VAL A 288 3.55 -30.99 -9.78
CA VAL A 288 2.94 -32.33 -9.70
C VAL A 288 1.83 -32.53 -10.72
N ILE A 289 1.07 -31.47 -11.01
CA ILE A 289 -0.01 -31.53 -12.02
C ILE A 289 0.50 -31.28 -13.44
N GLY A 290 1.77 -30.93 -13.63
CA GLY A 290 2.36 -30.63 -14.94
C GLY A 290 1.90 -29.28 -15.52
N ALA A 291 1.65 -28.29 -14.67
CA ALA A 291 1.18 -26.94 -15.03
C ALA A 291 2.09 -25.84 -14.46
N SER A 292 3.39 -26.09 -14.37
CA SER A 292 4.37 -25.11 -13.81
C SER A 292 4.42 -23.81 -14.61
N ASP A 293 4.24 -23.86 -15.91
CA ASP A 293 4.13 -22.71 -16.83
C ASP A 293 2.84 -21.89 -16.64
N LYS A 294 1.87 -22.44 -15.91
CA LYS A 294 0.54 -21.85 -15.63
C LYS A 294 0.31 -21.60 -14.13
N LEU A 295 1.36 -21.54 -13.34
CA LEU A 295 1.28 -21.34 -11.89
C LEU A 295 0.36 -20.15 -11.51
N ILE A 296 0.48 -19.02 -12.21
CA ILE A 296 -0.33 -17.82 -11.94
C ILE A 296 -1.80 -18.10 -12.25
N ASP A 297 -2.11 -18.69 -13.39
CA ASP A 297 -3.48 -19.01 -13.80
C ASP A 297 -4.13 -20.02 -12.84
N PHE A 298 -3.37 -21.04 -12.44
CA PHE A 298 -3.78 -22.03 -11.43
C PHE A 298 -4.11 -21.36 -10.09
N THR A 299 -3.19 -20.55 -9.57
CA THR A 299 -3.35 -19.92 -8.25
C THR A 299 -4.48 -18.90 -8.23
N VAL A 300 -4.65 -18.12 -9.31
CA VAL A 300 -5.76 -17.18 -9.49
C VAL A 300 -7.12 -17.89 -9.55
N ALA A 301 -7.21 -19.04 -10.21
CA ALA A 301 -8.43 -19.83 -10.24
C ALA A 301 -8.75 -20.43 -8.86
N LEU A 302 -7.75 -21.01 -8.18
CA LEU A 302 -7.90 -21.62 -6.86
C LEU A 302 -8.36 -20.61 -5.79
N ASP A 303 -7.83 -19.40 -5.81
CA ASP A 303 -8.23 -18.30 -4.91
C ASP A 303 -9.71 -17.89 -5.02
N LYS A 304 -10.38 -18.28 -6.09
CA LYS A 304 -11.80 -17.99 -6.28
C LYS A 304 -12.72 -19.08 -5.73
N LEU A 305 -12.17 -20.16 -5.15
CA LEU A 305 -12.94 -21.33 -4.72
C LEU A 305 -14.14 -20.95 -3.82
N ASP A 306 -13.93 -20.08 -2.85
CA ASP A 306 -14.98 -19.59 -1.96
C ASP A 306 -16.09 -18.78 -2.66
N LYS A 307 -15.82 -18.25 -3.86
CA LYS A 307 -16.71 -17.33 -4.58
C LYS A 307 -17.51 -18.00 -5.68
N ILE A 308 -16.85 -18.88 -6.45
CA ILE A 308 -17.43 -19.50 -7.66
C ILE A 308 -17.65 -21.00 -7.49
N GLY A 309 -17.23 -21.56 -6.34
CA GLY A 309 -17.32 -22.99 -6.04
C GLY A 309 -16.40 -23.86 -6.90
N GLU A 310 -16.38 -25.15 -6.61
CA GLU A 310 -15.53 -26.14 -7.25
C GLU A 310 -15.74 -26.19 -8.78
N ASP A 311 -16.99 -26.24 -9.25
CA ASP A 311 -17.30 -26.31 -10.67
C ASP A 311 -16.83 -25.07 -11.42
N GLY A 312 -16.99 -23.90 -10.81
CA GLY A 312 -16.51 -22.62 -11.37
C GLY A 312 -14.99 -22.58 -11.50
N VAL A 313 -14.27 -23.07 -10.47
CA VAL A 313 -12.80 -23.15 -10.47
C VAL A 313 -12.31 -24.12 -11.54
N LYS A 314 -12.90 -25.32 -11.64
CA LYS A 314 -12.55 -26.32 -12.67
C LYS A 314 -12.73 -25.75 -14.08
N LYS A 315 -13.86 -25.08 -14.31
CA LYS A 315 -14.13 -24.44 -15.60
C LYS A 315 -13.08 -23.39 -15.93
N GLU A 316 -12.75 -22.50 -14.99
CA GLU A 316 -11.73 -21.47 -15.20
C GLU A 316 -10.34 -22.08 -15.46
N MET A 317 -9.97 -23.15 -14.75
CA MET A 317 -8.71 -23.87 -14.98
C MET A 317 -8.65 -24.45 -16.40
N LEU A 318 -9.75 -25.06 -16.90
CA LEU A 318 -9.85 -25.57 -18.28
C LEU A 318 -9.73 -24.45 -19.32
N GLU A 319 -10.41 -23.33 -19.11
CA GLU A 319 -10.33 -22.15 -19.99
C GLU A 319 -8.90 -21.58 -20.08
N LYS A 320 -8.13 -21.71 -18.99
CA LYS A 320 -6.71 -21.35 -18.94
C LYS A 320 -5.77 -22.44 -19.48
N GLY A 321 -6.34 -23.54 -19.96
CA GLY A 321 -5.60 -24.65 -20.60
C GLY A 321 -4.89 -25.56 -19.61
N ILE A 322 -5.34 -25.62 -18.36
CA ILE A 322 -4.96 -26.67 -17.40
C ILE A 322 -5.76 -27.92 -17.74
N SER A 323 -5.09 -29.06 -17.90
CA SER A 323 -5.75 -30.30 -18.38
C SER A 323 -6.72 -30.90 -17.35
N GLU A 324 -7.71 -31.68 -17.84
CA GLU A 324 -8.64 -32.42 -16.95
C GLU A 324 -7.87 -33.34 -15.99
N THR A 325 -6.86 -34.05 -16.47
CA THR A 325 -6.02 -34.94 -15.66
C THR A 325 -5.24 -34.18 -14.56
N ALA A 326 -4.86 -32.93 -14.82
CA ALA A 326 -4.24 -32.05 -13.81
C ALA A 326 -5.29 -31.64 -12.75
N ILE A 327 -6.51 -31.31 -13.17
CA ILE A 327 -7.62 -30.93 -12.29
C ILE A 327 -8.03 -32.11 -11.38
N GLU A 328 -8.07 -33.33 -11.91
CA GLU A 328 -8.34 -34.54 -11.11
C GLU A 328 -7.33 -34.73 -9.97
N LYS A 329 -6.04 -34.46 -10.24
CA LYS A 329 -4.98 -34.57 -9.20
C LYS A 329 -5.17 -33.55 -8.07
N VAL A 330 -5.69 -32.35 -8.32
CA VAL A 330 -5.94 -31.32 -7.30
C VAL A 330 -7.33 -31.41 -6.69
N GLN A 331 -8.15 -32.37 -7.09
CA GLN A 331 -9.47 -32.59 -6.53
C GLN A 331 -9.52 -32.61 -4.98
N PRO A 332 -8.54 -33.23 -4.26
CA PRO A 332 -8.51 -33.21 -2.79
C PRO A 332 -8.39 -31.80 -2.17
N LEU A 333 -7.90 -30.82 -2.93
CA LEU A 333 -7.72 -29.43 -2.44
C LEU A 333 -9.04 -28.65 -2.41
N PHE A 334 -10.04 -29.04 -3.22
CA PHE A 334 -11.33 -28.33 -3.26
C PHE A 334 -12.17 -28.57 -2.01
N ASN A 335 -11.92 -29.69 -1.28
CA ASN A 335 -12.55 -30.03 -0.01
C ASN A 335 -11.48 -30.23 1.10
N PHE A 336 -10.61 -29.24 1.25
CA PHE A 336 -9.44 -29.32 2.11
C PHE A 336 -9.81 -29.03 3.58
N THR A 337 -10.37 -30.04 4.25
CA THR A 337 -10.86 -29.97 5.62
C THR A 337 -10.05 -30.88 6.55
N GLY A 338 -10.16 -30.65 7.85
CA GLY A 338 -9.48 -31.41 8.91
C GLY A 338 -8.68 -30.50 9.84
N THR A 339 -7.96 -31.12 10.78
CA THR A 339 -6.99 -30.41 11.62
C THR A 339 -5.80 -29.94 10.79
N ILE A 340 -4.97 -29.06 11.33
CA ILE A 340 -3.73 -28.61 10.66
C ILE A 340 -2.86 -29.81 10.30
N ASN A 341 -2.72 -30.79 11.20
CA ASN A 341 -1.93 -31.99 10.95
C ASN A 341 -2.50 -32.84 9.82
N ASP A 342 -3.83 -33.09 9.80
CA ASP A 342 -4.48 -33.81 8.70
C ASP A 342 -4.24 -33.11 7.34
N LYS A 343 -4.26 -31.78 7.34
CA LYS A 343 -4.02 -30.97 6.17
C LYS A 343 -2.55 -31.07 5.69
N ILE A 344 -1.61 -31.03 6.62
CA ILE A 344 -0.17 -31.17 6.33
C ILE A 344 0.14 -32.56 5.77
N GLU A 345 -0.41 -33.63 6.37
CA GLU A 345 -0.26 -35.00 5.86
C GLU A 345 -0.77 -35.14 4.43
N LYS A 346 -1.97 -34.63 4.13
CA LYS A 346 -2.53 -34.63 2.77
C LYS A 346 -1.65 -33.87 1.78
N LEU A 347 -1.04 -32.73 2.19
CA LEU A 347 -0.11 -32.00 1.35
C LEU A 347 1.20 -32.76 1.13
N ALA A 348 1.73 -33.41 2.15
CA ALA A 348 2.93 -34.23 2.04
C ALA A 348 2.73 -35.39 1.06
N ASP A 349 1.57 -36.07 1.13
CA ASP A 349 1.23 -37.16 0.19
C ASP A 349 1.11 -36.63 -1.25
N LEU A 350 0.41 -35.51 -1.46
CA LEU A 350 0.23 -34.91 -2.78
C LEU A 350 1.56 -34.44 -3.38
N LEU A 351 2.45 -33.90 -2.56
CA LEU A 351 3.70 -33.25 -2.96
C LEU A 351 4.92 -34.14 -2.85
N ALA A 352 4.76 -35.44 -2.54
CA ALA A 352 5.86 -36.38 -2.31
C ALA A 352 6.90 -36.42 -3.45
N THR A 353 6.51 -36.07 -4.69
CA THR A 353 7.40 -36.05 -5.86
C THR A 353 8.00 -34.67 -6.18
N SER A 354 7.58 -33.60 -5.47
CA SER A 354 8.09 -32.25 -5.64
C SER A 354 9.02 -31.88 -4.48
N GLU A 355 10.29 -31.69 -4.76
CA GLU A 355 11.28 -31.25 -3.76
C GLU A 355 10.94 -29.86 -3.20
N GLU A 356 10.53 -28.93 -4.07
CA GLU A 356 10.15 -27.58 -3.67
C GLU A 356 8.85 -27.59 -2.86
N GLY A 357 7.86 -28.38 -3.28
CA GLY A 357 6.60 -28.56 -2.54
C GLY A 357 6.85 -29.11 -1.13
N MET A 358 7.69 -30.13 -1.00
CA MET A 358 8.05 -30.72 0.30
C MET A 358 8.81 -29.76 1.21
N LYS A 359 9.67 -28.87 0.67
CA LYS A 359 10.27 -27.78 1.47
C LYS A 359 9.18 -26.90 2.06
N GLY A 360 8.19 -26.51 1.27
CA GLY A 360 7.06 -25.70 1.73
C GLY A 360 6.22 -26.41 2.81
N VAL A 361 5.99 -27.73 2.67
CA VAL A 361 5.29 -28.54 3.69
C VAL A 361 6.08 -28.55 5.00
N ASN A 362 7.37 -28.81 4.97
CA ASN A 362 8.23 -28.83 6.16
C ASN A 362 8.30 -27.47 6.85
N GLU A 363 8.33 -26.38 6.10
CA GLU A 363 8.28 -25.01 6.65
C GLU A 363 6.95 -24.75 7.36
N LEU A 364 5.80 -25.12 6.76
CA LEU A 364 4.49 -24.97 7.41
C LEU A 364 4.35 -25.86 8.62
N GLN A 365 4.81 -27.11 8.56
CA GLN A 365 4.83 -28.01 9.71
C GLN A 365 5.54 -27.36 10.89
N PHE A 366 6.78 -26.85 10.66
CA PHE A 366 7.55 -26.19 11.70
C PHE A 366 6.80 -25.00 12.30
N ILE A 367 6.24 -24.13 11.47
CA ILE A 367 5.54 -22.93 11.94
C ILE A 367 4.29 -23.32 12.74
N CYS A 368 3.46 -24.20 12.18
CA CYS A 368 2.19 -24.59 12.81
C CYS A 368 2.40 -25.34 14.13
N ASP A 369 3.36 -26.25 14.21
CA ASP A 369 3.68 -27.00 15.42
C ASP A 369 4.13 -26.08 16.55
N ASN A 370 5.04 -25.15 16.23
CA ASN A 370 5.54 -24.22 17.23
C ASN A 370 4.48 -23.20 17.67
N VAL A 371 3.67 -22.66 16.75
CA VAL A 371 2.53 -21.78 17.12
C VAL A 371 1.53 -22.55 17.99
N THR A 372 1.22 -23.80 17.66
CA THR A 372 0.29 -24.64 18.43
C THR A 372 0.84 -24.94 19.82
N THR A 373 2.14 -25.24 19.92
CA THR A 373 2.81 -25.54 21.20
C THR A 373 2.86 -24.31 22.11
N LEU A 374 3.13 -23.13 21.58
CA LEU A 374 3.15 -21.86 22.33
C LEU A 374 1.74 -21.37 22.68
N GLY A 375 0.76 -21.75 21.87
CA GLY A 375 -0.63 -21.32 21.99
C GLY A 375 -0.87 -19.89 21.50
N LEU A 376 -2.13 -19.63 21.16
CA LEU A 376 -2.65 -18.30 20.85
C LEU A 376 -3.68 -17.91 21.91
N GLN A 377 -3.81 -16.61 22.20
CA GLN A 377 -4.72 -16.12 23.25
C GLN A 377 -6.18 -16.15 22.77
N THR A 378 -6.46 -15.55 21.61
CA THR A 378 -7.85 -15.41 21.11
C THR A 378 -7.97 -15.67 19.61
N ALA A 379 -6.88 -15.68 18.85
CA ALA A 379 -6.88 -15.94 17.43
C ALA A 379 -6.90 -17.45 17.14
N PHE A 380 -7.35 -17.82 15.96
CA PHE A 380 -7.24 -19.18 15.40
C PHE A 380 -6.22 -19.20 14.28
N LEU A 381 -5.37 -20.24 14.24
CA LEU A 381 -4.51 -20.53 13.11
C LEU A 381 -5.23 -21.53 12.19
N ASP A 382 -5.24 -21.29 10.88
CA ASP A 382 -5.79 -22.22 9.89
C ASP A 382 -4.88 -22.33 8.67
N LEU A 383 -4.59 -23.55 8.22
CA LEU A 383 -3.89 -23.80 6.98
C LEU A 383 -4.91 -23.77 5.84
N ASP A 384 -4.74 -22.80 4.92
CA ASP A 384 -5.65 -22.58 3.80
C ASP A 384 -4.89 -22.62 2.47
N VAL A 385 -4.98 -23.76 1.77
CA VAL A 385 -4.30 -23.96 0.47
C VAL A 385 -4.83 -23.06 -0.63
N THR A 386 -6.03 -22.48 -0.47
CA THR A 386 -6.61 -21.53 -1.43
C THR A 386 -6.04 -20.13 -1.26
N LEU A 387 -5.33 -19.87 -0.17
CA LEU A 387 -4.61 -18.62 0.03
C LEU A 387 -3.44 -18.55 -0.96
N ALA A 388 -3.73 -18.05 -2.14
CA ALA A 388 -2.78 -17.90 -3.24
C ALA A 388 -2.47 -16.44 -3.54
N ARG A 389 -3.23 -15.50 -2.97
CA ARG A 389 -3.04 -14.07 -3.10
C ARG A 389 -1.81 -13.59 -2.36
N GLY A 390 -1.32 -12.51 -2.80
CA GLY A 390 -0.20 -11.80 -2.25
C GLY A 390 0.55 -11.08 -3.34
N LEU A 391 1.47 -10.24 -2.95
CA LEU A 391 2.35 -9.57 -3.89
C LEU A 391 3.31 -10.58 -4.51
N ASN A 392 3.67 -10.38 -5.76
CA ASN A 392 4.45 -11.36 -6.54
C ASN A 392 5.86 -11.62 -5.98
N TYR A 393 6.32 -10.82 -5.03
CA TYR A 393 7.62 -10.97 -4.40
C TYR A 393 7.65 -11.96 -3.22
N TYR A 394 6.53 -12.56 -2.80
CA TYR A 394 6.55 -13.58 -1.75
C TYR A 394 7.12 -14.90 -2.26
N THR A 395 8.00 -15.52 -1.46
CA THR A 395 8.77 -16.72 -1.80
C THR A 395 8.54 -17.92 -0.88
N GLY A 396 8.04 -17.69 0.32
CA GLY A 396 7.82 -18.70 1.36
C GLY A 396 6.40 -18.63 1.97
N ALA A 397 6.34 -18.67 3.29
CA ALA A 397 5.08 -18.55 4.03
C ALA A 397 4.33 -17.25 3.68
N ILE A 398 3.02 -17.35 3.54
CA ILE A 398 2.09 -16.24 3.31
C ILE A 398 0.98 -16.27 4.35
N PHE A 399 0.54 -15.09 4.77
CA PHE A 399 -0.46 -14.89 5.81
C PHE A 399 -1.63 -14.04 5.32
N GLU A 400 -2.82 -14.35 5.78
CA GLU A 400 -4.01 -13.51 5.67
C GLU A 400 -4.82 -13.60 6.95
N VAL A 401 -5.28 -12.45 7.48
CA VAL A 401 -6.12 -12.44 8.68
C VAL A 401 -7.55 -12.11 8.29
N ALA A 402 -8.45 -13.07 8.53
CA ALA A 402 -9.88 -12.91 8.38
C ALA A 402 -10.49 -12.31 9.66
N ALA A 403 -11.49 -11.44 9.48
CA ALA A 403 -12.28 -10.89 10.58
C ALA A 403 -13.01 -12.00 11.35
N PRO A 404 -13.44 -11.75 12.61
CA PRO A 404 -14.22 -12.72 13.38
C PRO A 404 -15.47 -13.19 12.63
N LYS A 405 -15.90 -14.43 12.88
CA LYS A 405 -17.09 -15.00 12.23
C LYS A 405 -18.31 -14.09 12.43
N GLY A 406 -19.08 -13.91 11.36
CA GLY A 406 -20.27 -13.06 11.35
C GLY A 406 -20.03 -11.61 10.91
N VAL A 407 -18.78 -11.16 10.80
CA VAL A 407 -18.44 -9.83 10.28
C VAL A 407 -18.08 -9.92 8.80
N ALA A 408 -18.89 -9.28 7.95
CA ALA A 408 -18.66 -9.26 6.51
C ALA A 408 -17.59 -8.24 6.13
N MET A 409 -16.31 -8.62 6.29
CA MET A 409 -15.17 -7.80 5.93
C MET A 409 -14.14 -8.65 5.16
N GLY A 410 -13.43 -8.02 4.22
CA GLY A 410 -12.25 -8.66 3.62
C GLY A 410 -11.09 -8.75 4.62
N SER A 411 -9.95 -9.29 4.17
CA SER A 411 -8.76 -9.44 5.02
C SER A 411 -8.41 -8.18 5.79
N ILE A 412 -8.19 -8.31 7.10
CA ILE A 412 -7.81 -7.22 8.02
C ILE A 412 -6.32 -7.17 8.32
N GLY A 413 -5.58 -8.16 7.83
CA GLY A 413 -4.12 -8.23 7.90
C GLY A 413 -3.59 -9.21 6.88
N GLY A 414 -2.32 -9.13 6.56
CA GLY A 414 -1.67 -10.03 5.61
C GLY A 414 -0.16 -9.84 5.61
N GLY A 415 0.57 -10.77 5.01
CA GLY A 415 2.02 -10.70 4.96
C GLY A 415 2.64 -11.94 4.33
N GLY A 416 3.95 -12.09 4.48
CA GLY A 416 4.66 -13.27 4.02
C GLY A 416 6.17 -13.08 3.97
N ARG A 417 6.87 -14.18 3.64
CA ARG A 417 8.30 -14.22 3.42
C ARG A 417 8.64 -13.77 2.01
N TYR A 418 9.63 -12.91 1.90
CA TYR A 418 10.20 -12.40 0.65
C TYR A 418 11.72 -12.55 0.70
N ASP A 419 12.23 -13.55 0.02
CA ASP A 419 13.67 -13.74 -0.11
C ASP A 419 14.17 -12.92 -1.31
N ASP A 420 15.33 -12.28 -1.13
CA ASP A 420 15.99 -11.52 -2.19
C ASP A 420 15.24 -10.29 -2.76
N LEU A 421 14.24 -9.75 -2.06
CA LEU A 421 13.59 -8.49 -2.49
C LEU A 421 14.60 -7.34 -2.57
N THR A 422 15.61 -7.32 -1.69
CA THR A 422 16.73 -6.38 -1.72
C THR A 422 17.66 -6.60 -2.91
N GLY A 423 17.64 -7.79 -3.52
CA GLY A 423 18.40 -8.12 -4.73
C GLY A 423 18.05 -7.25 -5.92
N ILE A 424 16.80 -6.76 -5.99
CA ILE A 424 16.33 -5.79 -6.97
C ILE A 424 17.17 -4.49 -6.93
N PHE A 425 17.68 -4.13 -5.75
CA PHE A 425 18.51 -2.95 -5.49
C PHE A 425 19.99 -3.28 -5.30
N GLY A 426 20.42 -4.51 -5.66
CA GLY A 426 21.81 -4.94 -5.66
C GLY A 426 22.31 -5.70 -4.42
N LEU A 427 21.52 -5.80 -3.35
CA LEU A 427 21.87 -6.58 -2.16
C LEU A 427 21.19 -7.97 -2.20
N LYS A 428 21.91 -8.97 -2.74
CA LYS A 428 21.40 -10.34 -2.91
C LYS A 428 21.46 -11.16 -1.63
N ASN A 429 20.68 -12.26 -1.59
CA ASN A 429 20.67 -13.26 -0.52
C ASN A 429 20.25 -12.69 0.85
N MET A 430 19.39 -11.70 0.87
CA MET A 430 18.87 -11.10 2.08
C MET A 430 17.40 -11.51 2.25
N SER A 431 17.16 -12.54 3.05
CA SER A 431 15.80 -12.99 3.37
C SER A 431 15.07 -11.98 4.26
N GLY A 432 13.79 -11.80 4.00
CA GLY A 432 12.89 -10.99 4.80
C GLY A 432 11.54 -11.65 4.98
N VAL A 433 10.87 -11.33 6.07
CA VAL A 433 9.47 -11.72 6.34
C VAL A 433 8.78 -10.58 7.06
N GLY A 434 7.53 -10.30 6.71
CA GLY A 434 6.79 -9.22 7.34
C GLY A 434 5.29 -9.40 7.28
N ILE A 435 4.62 -8.64 8.14
CA ILE A 435 3.16 -8.60 8.23
C ILE A 435 2.67 -7.15 8.23
N SER A 436 1.45 -6.96 7.79
CA SER A 436 0.75 -5.67 7.76
C SER A 436 -0.62 -5.78 8.41
N PHE A 437 -0.99 -4.77 9.21
CA PHE A 437 -2.34 -4.58 9.73
C PHE A 437 -3.08 -3.54 8.90
N GLY A 438 -4.27 -3.89 8.43
CA GLY A 438 -5.13 -3.01 7.65
C GLY A 438 -5.97 -2.10 8.54
N LEU A 439 -5.40 -0.98 9.01
CA LEU A 439 -6.02 -0.05 9.97
C LEU A 439 -7.48 0.26 9.67
N ASP A 440 -7.77 0.66 8.43
CA ASP A 440 -9.12 1.13 8.05
C ASP A 440 -10.17 0.02 8.12
N ARG A 441 -9.78 -1.21 7.80
CA ARG A 441 -10.66 -2.37 7.93
C ARG A 441 -10.81 -2.80 9.38
N ILE A 442 -9.75 -2.79 10.17
CA ILE A 442 -9.80 -3.04 11.61
C ILE A 442 -10.74 -2.05 12.27
N ALA A 443 -10.64 -0.75 11.95
CA ALA A 443 -11.53 0.27 12.48
C ALA A 443 -13.00 0.01 12.14
N LEU A 444 -13.31 -0.38 10.91
CA LEU A 444 -14.66 -0.72 10.48
C LEU A 444 -15.22 -1.96 11.21
N VAL A 445 -14.37 -2.99 11.40
CA VAL A 445 -14.77 -4.19 12.16
C VAL A 445 -15.04 -3.82 13.61
N MET A 446 -14.15 -3.07 14.28
CA MET A 446 -14.35 -2.63 15.67
C MET A 446 -15.60 -1.75 15.83
N GLU A 447 -15.94 -0.93 14.84
CA GLU A 447 -17.20 -0.16 14.85
C GLU A 447 -18.43 -1.09 14.74
N GLU A 448 -18.39 -2.04 13.81
CA GLU A 448 -19.50 -2.97 13.55
C GLU A 448 -19.83 -3.82 14.79
N VAL A 449 -18.78 -4.22 15.56
CA VAL A 449 -18.95 -5.03 16.78
C VAL A 449 -18.93 -4.22 18.09
N GLY A 450 -18.83 -2.89 18.03
CA GLY A 450 -18.96 -2.01 19.19
C GLY A 450 -17.80 -2.06 20.19
N LEU A 451 -16.56 -2.26 19.75
CA LEU A 451 -15.39 -2.50 20.62
C LEU A 451 -14.59 -1.25 21.02
N PHE A 452 -14.97 -0.07 20.53
CA PHE A 452 -14.25 1.14 20.93
C PHE A 452 -14.61 1.56 22.36
N PRO A 453 -13.60 1.72 23.27
CA PRO A 453 -13.85 2.22 24.62
C PRO A 453 -14.44 3.63 24.60
N GLU A 454 -15.43 3.92 25.44
CA GLU A 454 -16.05 5.25 25.54
C GLU A 454 -15.02 6.35 25.83
N ALA A 455 -14.01 6.06 26.65
CA ALA A 455 -12.94 6.99 26.97
C ALA A 455 -12.12 7.49 25.75
N VAL A 456 -12.12 6.76 24.64
CA VAL A 456 -11.45 7.15 23.39
C VAL A 456 -12.13 8.37 22.75
N LEU A 457 -13.43 8.55 22.97
CA LEU A 457 -14.23 9.64 22.39
C LEU A 457 -14.20 10.92 23.24
N ALA A 458 -13.75 10.85 24.50
CA ALA A 458 -13.73 11.98 25.41
C ALA A 458 -12.63 12.99 25.00
N THR A 459 -13.03 14.12 24.43
CA THR A 459 -12.12 15.18 23.99
C THR A 459 -11.73 16.14 25.12
N SER A 460 -12.68 16.51 25.97
CA SER A 460 -12.48 17.35 27.16
C SER A 460 -13.28 16.80 28.34
N LYS A 461 -12.73 16.87 29.54
CA LYS A 461 -13.41 16.46 30.77
C LYS A 461 -14.39 17.54 31.27
N ALA A 462 -14.04 18.81 31.10
CA ALA A 462 -14.90 19.90 31.52
C ALA A 462 -14.76 21.13 30.61
N LEU A 463 -15.88 21.84 30.47
CA LEU A 463 -15.96 23.17 29.88
C LEU A 463 -16.15 24.21 30.98
N PHE A 464 -15.22 25.14 31.13
CA PHE A 464 -15.38 26.32 31.97
C PHE A 464 -16.27 27.35 31.25
N LEU A 465 -17.34 27.81 31.90
CA LEU A 465 -18.24 28.80 31.32
C LEU A 465 -17.63 30.20 31.42
N ASN A 466 -17.85 31.02 30.38
CA ASN A 466 -17.34 32.38 30.30
C ASN A 466 -18.44 33.41 30.63
N PHE A 467 -18.30 34.09 31.74
CA PHE A 467 -19.22 35.15 32.19
C PHE A 467 -18.70 36.56 31.89
N GLY A 468 -17.39 36.67 31.59
CA GLY A 468 -16.72 37.93 31.29
C GLY A 468 -15.22 37.82 31.53
N ASP A 469 -14.50 38.89 31.27
CA ASP A 469 -13.03 38.88 31.27
C ASP A 469 -12.40 38.55 32.65
N LYS A 470 -13.03 39.01 33.73
CA LYS A 470 -12.60 38.78 35.11
C LYS A 470 -12.71 37.30 35.48
N GLU A 471 -13.86 36.70 35.22
CA GLU A 471 -14.18 35.29 35.47
C GLU A 471 -13.38 34.38 34.54
N ALA A 472 -13.21 34.77 33.28
CA ALA A 472 -12.40 34.04 32.31
C ALA A 472 -10.95 34.01 32.72
N LEU A 473 -10.37 35.13 33.23
CA LEU A 473 -8.99 35.15 33.71
C LEU A 473 -8.80 34.24 34.93
N TYR A 474 -9.72 34.22 35.87
CA TYR A 474 -9.69 33.33 37.03
C TYR A 474 -9.79 31.86 36.58
N SER A 475 -10.74 31.55 35.69
CA SER A 475 -10.89 30.23 35.10
C SER A 475 -9.66 29.76 34.34
N MET A 476 -9.00 30.64 33.59
CA MET A 476 -7.77 30.31 32.85
C MET A 476 -6.60 29.95 33.76
N LYS A 477 -6.50 30.58 34.95
CA LYS A 477 -5.50 30.19 35.95
C LYS A 477 -5.76 28.77 36.48
N ALA A 478 -7.01 28.41 36.75
CA ALA A 478 -7.39 27.08 37.19
C ALA A 478 -7.17 26.06 36.05
N ILE A 479 -7.59 26.39 34.82
CA ILE A 479 -7.38 25.57 33.60
C ILE A 479 -5.91 25.29 33.38
N GLY A 480 -5.02 26.30 33.56
CA GLY A 480 -3.59 26.12 33.44
C GLY A 480 -3.05 25.06 34.41
N LYS A 481 -3.46 25.13 35.70
CA LYS A 481 -3.08 24.14 36.71
C LYS A 481 -3.64 22.75 36.45
N LEU A 482 -4.87 22.64 35.96
CA LEU A 482 -5.50 21.34 35.56
C LEU A 482 -4.74 20.71 34.39
N ARG A 483 -4.41 21.51 33.37
CA ARG A 483 -3.64 21.05 32.20
C ARG A 483 -2.22 20.57 32.59
N GLN A 484 -1.57 21.22 33.53
CA GLN A 484 -0.28 20.75 34.07
C GLN A 484 -0.38 19.38 34.76
N LYS A 485 -1.57 19.01 35.25
CA LYS A 485 -1.88 17.69 35.80
C LYS A 485 -2.38 16.68 34.75
N GLY A 486 -2.35 17.03 33.44
CA GLY A 486 -2.80 16.17 32.35
C GLY A 486 -4.31 16.14 32.12
N ILE A 487 -5.09 16.95 32.86
CA ILE A 487 -6.55 16.99 32.75
C ILE A 487 -6.95 17.87 31.56
N LYS A 488 -7.71 17.30 30.63
CA LYS A 488 -8.18 17.99 29.41
C LYS A 488 -9.37 18.86 29.72
N VAL A 489 -9.19 20.18 29.77
CA VAL A 489 -10.24 21.16 30.04
C VAL A 489 -10.11 22.35 29.11
N GLU A 490 -11.22 23.03 28.85
CA GLU A 490 -11.29 24.19 27.98
C GLU A 490 -12.19 25.30 28.55
N LEU A 491 -11.94 26.55 28.14
CA LEU A 491 -12.81 27.69 28.41
C LEU A 491 -13.72 27.90 27.19
N TYR A 492 -15.00 28.18 27.41
CA TYR A 492 -15.84 28.72 26.33
C TYR A 492 -15.30 30.10 25.91
N PRO A 493 -15.01 30.32 24.60
CA PRO A 493 -14.19 31.48 24.21
C PRO A 493 -14.86 32.81 24.40
N ASP A 494 -16.17 32.91 24.15
CA ASP A 494 -16.90 34.16 24.12
C ASP A 494 -17.81 34.32 25.34
N LYS A 495 -17.96 35.56 25.83
CA LYS A 495 -19.05 35.90 26.72
C LYS A 495 -20.38 35.73 25.97
N SER A 496 -21.20 34.78 26.37
CA SER A 496 -22.49 34.52 25.75
C SER A 496 -23.49 33.96 26.76
N LYS A 497 -24.79 33.87 26.36
CA LYS A 497 -25.83 33.27 27.20
C LYS A 497 -25.41 31.87 27.67
N ILE A 498 -25.60 31.59 28.95
CA ILE A 498 -25.22 30.33 29.60
C ILE A 498 -25.80 29.13 28.88
N ASP A 499 -27.07 29.18 28.46
CA ASP A 499 -27.72 28.10 27.72
C ASP A 499 -27.00 27.76 26.41
N LYS A 500 -26.39 28.75 25.73
CA LYS A 500 -25.60 28.51 24.52
C LYS A 500 -24.32 27.74 24.85
N GLN A 501 -23.69 28.05 25.96
CA GLN A 501 -22.47 27.41 26.42
C GLN A 501 -22.74 25.95 26.87
N PHE A 502 -23.82 25.72 27.61
CA PHE A 502 -24.25 24.35 27.95
C PHE A 502 -24.58 23.51 26.71
N LYS A 503 -25.36 24.07 25.77
CA LYS A 503 -25.64 23.38 24.50
C LYS A 503 -24.36 23.04 23.71
N HIS A 504 -23.32 23.87 23.81
CA HIS A 504 -22.03 23.60 23.19
C HIS A 504 -21.34 22.42 23.88
N ALA A 505 -21.29 22.40 25.22
CA ALA A 505 -20.73 21.29 25.97
C ALA A 505 -21.44 19.96 25.66
N ASP A 506 -22.77 19.99 25.67
CA ASP A 506 -23.63 18.83 25.39
C ASP A 506 -23.41 18.28 23.98
N ARG A 507 -23.40 19.14 22.93
CA ARG A 507 -23.13 18.75 21.54
C ARG A 507 -21.75 18.15 21.34
N ARG A 508 -20.79 18.52 22.20
CA ARG A 508 -19.41 17.99 22.17
C ARG A 508 -19.20 16.79 23.10
N GLY A 509 -20.25 16.36 23.80
CA GLY A 509 -20.16 15.24 24.73
C GLY A 509 -19.22 15.52 25.92
N ILE A 510 -19.06 16.79 26.33
CA ILE A 510 -18.24 17.15 27.48
C ILE A 510 -19.06 16.86 28.75
N PRO A 511 -18.56 15.98 29.65
CA PRO A 511 -19.38 15.48 30.77
C PRO A 511 -19.65 16.51 31.87
N PHE A 512 -18.71 17.48 32.05
CA PHE A 512 -18.84 18.47 33.11
C PHE A 512 -18.78 19.89 32.60
N ALA A 513 -19.53 20.79 33.26
CA ALA A 513 -19.38 22.22 33.13
C ALA A 513 -18.89 22.82 34.44
N VAL A 514 -17.89 23.71 34.36
CA VAL A 514 -17.38 24.46 35.52
C VAL A 514 -17.89 25.88 35.46
N ILE A 515 -18.56 26.29 36.51
CA ILE A 515 -19.20 27.59 36.69
C ILE A 515 -18.33 28.39 37.65
N VAL A 516 -17.89 29.57 37.21
CA VAL A 516 -17.11 30.50 38.01
C VAL A 516 -17.70 31.88 37.83
N GLY A 517 -18.50 32.31 38.76
CA GLY A 517 -19.02 33.67 38.87
C GLY A 517 -18.28 34.48 39.95
N GLU A 518 -18.74 35.70 40.20
CA GLU A 518 -18.13 36.55 41.26
C GLU A 518 -18.12 35.87 42.62
N SER A 519 -19.22 35.20 43.01
CA SER A 519 -19.33 34.49 44.30
C SER A 519 -18.37 33.31 44.42
N GLU A 520 -18.08 32.62 43.33
CA GLU A 520 -17.14 31.51 43.31
C GLU A 520 -15.68 32.05 43.44
N ILE A 521 -15.39 33.18 42.81
CA ILE A 521 -14.08 33.84 42.91
C ILE A 521 -13.81 34.29 44.33
N GLU A 522 -14.80 34.96 45.00
CA GLU A 522 -14.66 35.43 46.37
C GLU A 522 -14.43 34.32 47.40
N ARG A 523 -15.01 33.14 47.15
CA ARG A 523 -14.90 31.99 48.07
C ARG A 523 -13.81 30.99 47.65
N GLU A 524 -13.11 31.24 46.57
CA GLU A 524 -12.14 30.34 45.97
C GLU A 524 -12.72 28.93 45.65
N GLU A 525 -14.03 28.88 45.26
CA GLU A 525 -14.77 27.67 44.93
C GLU A 525 -15.03 27.57 43.42
N PHE A 526 -15.44 26.39 42.97
CA PHE A 526 -15.85 26.09 41.61
C PHE A 526 -17.20 25.39 41.63
N GLY A 527 -18.19 25.90 40.88
CA GLY A 527 -19.42 25.18 40.67
C GLY A 527 -19.21 24.09 39.62
N LEU A 528 -19.19 22.83 40.01
CA LEU A 528 -19.05 21.70 39.10
C LEU A 528 -20.43 21.11 38.82
N LYS A 529 -20.87 21.13 37.56
CA LYS A 529 -22.12 20.52 37.12
C LYS A 529 -21.86 19.31 36.24
N ASN A 530 -22.41 18.16 36.61
CA ASN A 530 -22.44 16.97 35.77
C ASN A 530 -23.60 17.17 34.75
N LEU A 531 -23.27 17.14 33.45
CA LEU A 531 -24.23 17.40 32.38
C LEU A 531 -25.15 16.21 32.09
N ALA A 532 -24.71 14.98 32.44
CA ALA A 532 -25.53 13.79 32.26
C ALA A 532 -26.60 13.63 33.35
N THR A 533 -26.24 13.89 34.63
CA THR A 533 -27.17 13.75 35.77
C THR A 533 -27.87 15.04 36.12
N GLY A 534 -27.34 16.19 35.70
CA GLY A 534 -27.81 17.52 36.08
C GLY A 534 -27.37 17.95 37.48
N GLU A 535 -26.70 17.09 38.27
CA GLU A 535 -26.24 17.41 39.63
C GLU A 535 -25.16 18.50 39.59
N GLN A 536 -25.28 19.43 40.55
CA GLN A 536 -24.31 20.53 40.69
C GLN A 536 -23.83 20.61 42.14
N GLN A 537 -22.54 20.78 42.32
CA GLN A 537 -21.91 20.96 43.63
C GLN A 537 -20.84 22.05 43.59
N LYS A 538 -20.58 22.66 44.75
CA LYS A 538 -19.45 23.58 44.92
C LYS A 538 -18.28 22.85 45.49
N VAL A 539 -17.12 23.02 44.89
CA VAL A 539 -15.90 22.28 45.25
C VAL A 539 -14.70 23.24 45.27
N ASP A 540 -13.72 22.95 46.11
CA ASP A 540 -12.43 23.60 46.05
C ASP A 540 -11.57 23.05 44.87
N PHE A 541 -10.42 23.68 44.64
CA PHE A 541 -9.55 23.27 43.52
C PHE A 541 -9.02 21.83 43.65
N ALA A 542 -8.73 21.37 44.87
CA ALA A 542 -8.21 20.01 45.09
C ALA A 542 -9.25 18.95 44.77
N THR A 543 -10.48 19.17 45.23
CA THR A 543 -11.63 18.32 44.92
C THR A 543 -11.98 18.37 43.42
N LEU A 544 -11.90 19.54 42.78
CA LEU A 544 -12.10 19.68 41.34
C LEU A 544 -11.09 18.83 40.55
N VAL A 545 -9.82 18.82 40.93
CA VAL A 545 -8.79 17.97 40.34
C VAL A 545 -9.17 16.50 40.47
N THR A 546 -9.57 16.04 41.63
CA THR A 546 -9.93 14.64 41.92
C THR A 546 -11.14 14.18 41.09
N LEU A 547 -12.16 15.05 40.94
CA LEU A 547 -13.38 14.72 40.18
C LEU A 547 -13.19 14.74 38.67
N LEU A 548 -12.17 15.45 38.17
CA LEU A 548 -11.90 15.56 36.73
C LEU A 548 -10.78 14.61 36.26
N GLN A 549 -10.04 13.95 37.15
CA GLN A 549 -9.09 12.88 36.79
C GLN A 549 -9.81 11.65 36.30
#